data_4771c997a5ae4c6a29b46152e4a1ff40
#
_entry.id   4771c997a5ae4c6a29b46152e4a1ff40
#
_cell.length_a   1.000
_cell.length_b   1.000
_cell.length_c   1.000
_cell.angle_alpha   90.00
_cell.angle_beta   90.00
_cell.angle_gamma   90.00
#
_symmetry.space_group_name_H-M   'P 1'
#
loop_
_entity.id
_entity.type
_entity.pdbx_description
1 polymer ?
#
loop_
_entity_poly.entity_id
_entity_poly.type
_entity_poly.pdbx_seq_one_letter_code
_entity_poly.pdbx_strand_id
1 'polypeptide(L)'
;MTDISVNWSDRTGAVKPMHGVGQPPFAGMDFSMFHYLTEAGIPFSRLHDVGGMFGGSVFVDIPNLFRDFSADPTDPASYDFAFTDRLLCALVKAGVEPFFRLGVTIENHTYIKQYRLMPPADFHHWAQICEGVIRHYNEGWADGYHMGIRYWEIWNEPDNSPDIPENMMWWGTEEEYFRLYDVTAKHLKACFPELKIGGFASC
;
A
#
# COMPACT_ATOMS: atom_id res chain seq x y z
N MET A 1 -29.18 -33.45 11.37
CA MET A 1 -27.90 -33.15 10.66
C MET A 1 -28.27 -32.97 9.20
N THR A 2 -27.78 -31.94 8.54
CA THR A 2 -27.99 -31.73 7.10
C THR A 2 -26.79 -32.35 6.41
N ASP A 3 -27.02 -33.36 5.58
CA ASP A 3 -25.97 -33.98 4.80
C ASP A 3 -25.65 -33.10 3.59
N ILE A 4 -24.36 -32.82 3.36
CA ILE A 4 -23.86 -32.09 2.20
C ILE A 4 -23.16 -33.09 1.30
N SER A 5 -23.60 -33.18 0.05
CA SER A 5 -22.94 -34.00 -0.97
C SER A 5 -22.19 -33.12 -1.95
N VAL A 6 -20.93 -33.40 -2.20
CA VAL A 6 -20.07 -32.70 -3.16
C VAL A 6 -19.72 -33.65 -4.30
N ASN A 7 -20.10 -33.28 -5.52
CA ASN A 7 -19.69 -34.02 -6.71
C ASN A 7 -18.44 -33.38 -7.31
N TRP A 8 -17.29 -33.96 -7.06
CA TRP A 8 -15.99 -33.48 -7.56
C TRP A 8 -15.80 -33.57 -9.08
N SER A 9 -16.66 -34.34 -9.75
CA SER A 9 -16.62 -34.48 -11.22
C SER A 9 -17.42 -33.41 -11.94
N ASP A 10 -18.27 -32.68 -11.22
CA ASP A 10 -19.12 -31.64 -11.77
C ASP A 10 -18.42 -30.27 -11.66
N ARG A 11 -17.78 -29.85 -12.77
CA ARG A 11 -17.10 -28.57 -12.84
C ARG A 11 -18.05 -27.49 -13.28
N THR A 12 -18.52 -26.68 -12.34
CA THR A 12 -19.45 -25.56 -12.58
C THR A 12 -18.76 -24.25 -12.94
N GLY A 13 -17.42 -24.18 -12.83
CA GLY A 13 -16.65 -22.98 -13.18
C GLY A 13 -15.21 -23.02 -12.71
N ALA A 14 -14.48 -21.95 -12.94
CA ALA A 14 -13.15 -21.71 -12.41
C ALA A 14 -13.23 -20.76 -11.19
N VAL A 15 -12.52 -21.11 -10.15
CA VAL A 15 -12.34 -20.21 -8.99
C VAL A 15 -11.45 -19.04 -9.42
N LYS A 16 -11.93 -17.82 -9.20
CA LYS A 16 -11.08 -16.65 -9.43
C LYS A 16 -9.85 -16.71 -8.51
N PRO A 17 -8.66 -16.31 -8.99
CA PRO A 17 -7.50 -16.21 -8.13
C PRO A 17 -7.75 -15.11 -7.09
N MET A 18 -8.02 -15.52 -5.86
CA MET A 18 -8.32 -14.62 -4.73
C MET A 18 -7.26 -14.74 -3.63
N HIS A 19 -6.21 -15.51 -3.88
CA HIS A 19 -5.11 -15.68 -2.96
C HIS A 19 -4.05 -14.60 -3.19
N GLY A 20 -3.45 -14.15 -2.11
CA GLY A 20 -2.40 -13.15 -2.11
C GLY A 20 -1.60 -13.23 -0.81
N VAL A 21 -0.53 -12.47 -0.73
CA VAL A 21 0.24 -12.32 0.51
C VAL A 21 0.08 -10.90 1.06
N GLY A 22 -0.01 -10.78 2.38
CA GLY A 22 -0.13 -9.49 3.07
C GLY A 22 1.17 -8.68 3.04
N GLN A 23 2.29 -9.39 2.92
CA GLN A 23 3.64 -8.82 2.90
C GLN A 23 4.45 -9.41 1.76
N PRO A 24 5.28 -8.61 1.06
CA PRO A 24 6.26 -9.16 0.14
C PRO A 24 7.33 -9.96 0.88
N PRO A 25 7.94 -10.96 0.23
CA PRO A 25 9.01 -11.73 0.84
C PRO A 25 10.29 -10.89 1.02
N PHE A 26 11.15 -11.35 1.94
CA PHE A 26 12.43 -10.72 2.17
C PHE A 26 13.39 -10.88 0.99
N ALA A 27 14.17 -9.83 0.74
CA ALA A 27 15.37 -9.89 -0.07
C ALA A 27 16.54 -9.29 0.72
N GLY A 28 17.68 -9.94 0.70
CA GLY A 28 18.95 -9.46 1.24
C GLY A 28 19.93 -9.10 0.12
N MET A 29 21.18 -8.85 0.48
CA MET A 29 22.23 -8.58 -0.51
C MET A 29 22.50 -9.79 -1.41
N ASP A 30 22.53 -10.98 -0.80
CA ASP A 30 22.95 -12.23 -1.45
C ASP A 30 21.81 -13.25 -1.62
N PHE A 31 20.57 -12.89 -1.23
CA PHE A 31 19.43 -13.80 -1.36
C PHE A 31 18.14 -13.04 -1.71
N SER A 32 17.21 -13.75 -2.34
CA SER A 32 15.86 -13.29 -2.62
C SER A 32 14.88 -14.43 -2.47
N MET A 33 13.76 -14.17 -1.83
CA MET A 33 12.68 -15.15 -1.64
C MET A 33 11.52 -14.93 -2.63
N PHE A 34 11.67 -14.03 -3.60
CA PHE A 34 10.60 -13.69 -4.56
C PHE A 34 10.23 -14.85 -5.49
N HIS A 35 11.16 -15.79 -5.74
CA HIS A 35 10.88 -16.99 -6.52
C HIS A 35 9.78 -17.87 -5.93
N TYR A 36 9.61 -17.87 -4.60
CA TYR A 36 8.51 -18.60 -3.95
C TYR A 36 7.12 -18.06 -4.35
N LEU A 37 6.99 -16.76 -4.60
CA LEU A 37 5.74 -16.20 -5.09
C LEU A 37 5.41 -16.73 -6.49
N THR A 38 6.42 -16.77 -7.38
CA THR A 38 6.27 -17.30 -8.73
C THR A 38 5.96 -18.80 -8.72
N GLU A 39 6.69 -19.59 -7.93
CA GLU A 39 6.49 -21.04 -7.83
C GLU A 39 5.13 -21.41 -7.23
N ALA A 40 4.66 -20.63 -6.27
CA ALA A 40 3.33 -20.82 -5.66
C ALA A 40 2.18 -20.19 -6.48
N GLY A 41 2.48 -19.50 -7.58
CA GLY A 41 1.47 -18.83 -8.41
C GLY A 41 0.72 -17.74 -7.68
N ILE A 42 1.38 -17.00 -6.77
CA ILE A 42 0.78 -15.91 -6.01
C ILE A 42 0.58 -14.69 -6.91
N PRO A 43 -0.67 -14.24 -7.15
CA PRO A 43 -0.93 -13.16 -8.08
C PRO A 43 -0.79 -11.76 -7.48
N PHE A 44 -0.92 -11.61 -6.15
CA PHE A 44 -0.95 -10.32 -5.47
C PHE A 44 -0.07 -10.28 -4.23
N SER A 45 0.57 -9.15 -3.98
CA SER A 45 1.24 -8.85 -2.71
C SER A 45 0.82 -7.46 -2.20
N ARG A 46 0.22 -7.42 -1.02
CA ARG A 46 -0.01 -6.17 -0.32
C ARG A 46 1.31 -5.63 0.23
N LEU A 47 1.45 -4.31 0.26
CA LEU A 47 2.65 -3.65 0.78
C LEU A 47 2.44 -3.21 2.23
N HIS A 48 2.27 -4.19 3.12
CA HIS A 48 2.19 -3.99 4.56
C HIS A 48 3.41 -4.63 5.22
N ASP A 49 3.99 -3.97 6.21
CA ASP A 49 5.17 -4.44 6.94
C ASP A 49 6.30 -4.93 6.02
N VAL A 50 6.63 -4.10 5.04
CA VAL A 50 7.61 -4.45 4.02
C VAL A 50 9.00 -4.51 4.63
N GLY A 51 9.53 -5.72 4.79
CA GLY A 51 10.92 -5.93 5.18
C GLY A 51 11.89 -5.71 4.05
N GLY A 52 13.14 -5.40 4.36
CA GLY A 52 14.15 -5.24 3.32
C GLY A 52 15.56 -5.05 3.84
N MET A 53 16.52 -5.17 2.91
CA MET A 53 17.96 -5.06 3.19
C MET A 53 18.38 -3.69 3.72
N PHE A 54 17.56 -2.68 3.57
CA PHE A 54 17.87 -1.30 3.94
C PHE A 54 17.25 -0.88 5.29
N GLY A 55 16.93 -1.86 6.13
CA GLY A 55 16.70 -1.63 7.55
C GLY A 55 15.33 -1.10 7.91
N GLY A 56 14.30 -1.43 7.18
CA GLY A 56 12.99 -1.05 7.66
C GLY A 56 11.86 -1.35 6.70
N SER A 57 10.79 -1.77 7.30
CA SER A 57 9.51 -2.03 6.67
C SER A 57 8.78 -0.77 6.21
N VAL A 58 9.34 0.41 6.50
CA VAL A 58 8.65 1.70 6.34
C VAL A 58 8.98 2.48 5.07
N PHE A 59 9.88 1.98 4.21
CA PHE A 59 10.30 2.75 3.03
C PHE A 59 9.19 2.91 1.97
N VAL A 60 8.15 2.09 2.00
CA VAL A 60 6.93 2.24 1.17
C VAL A 60 5.91 3.22 1.74
N ASP A 61 6.12 3.69 2.97
CA ASP A 61 5.21 4.61 3.62
C ASP A 61 5.26 6.00 2.97
N ILE A 62 4.11 6.63 2.84
CA ILE A 62 4.01 7.97 2.24
C ILE A 62 4.96 8.98 2.92
N PRO A 63 5.07 9.03 4.26
CA PRO A 63 6.05 9.93 4.91
C PRO A 63 7.52 9.62 4.64
N ASN A 64 7.84 8.49 4.05
CA ASN A 64 9.21 8.17 3.61
C ASN A 64 9.42 8.46 2.13
N LEU A 65 8.38 8.27 1.32
CA LEU A 65 8.38 8.65 -0.09
C LEU A 65 8.35 10.18 -0.26
N PHE A 66 7.63 10.88 0.59
CA PHE A 66 7.48 12.34 0.60
C PHE A 66 7.75 12.87 2.01
N ARG A 67 8.99 13.29 2.26
CA ARG A 67 9.49 13.55 3.64
C ARG A 67 9.13 14.92 4.18
N ASP A 68 9.04 15.91 3.30
CA ASP A 68 8.68 17.30 3.66
C ASP A 68 7.27 17.63 3.15
N PHE A 69 6.30 17.53 4.04
CA PHE A 69 4.90 17.82 3.73
C PHE A 69 4.60 19.29 3.43
N SER A 70 5.59 20.18 3.49
CA SER A 70 5.48 21.57 3.02
C SER A 70 5.98 21.74 1.57
N ALA A 71 6.62 20.71 0.99
CA ALA A 71 7.13 20.74 -0.38
C ALA A 71 6.01 20.65 -1.41
N ASP A 72 6.32 21.00 -2.66
CA ASP A 72 5.39 20.92 -3.78
C ASP A 72 5.20 19.46 -4.22
N PRO A 73 3.98 18.89 -4.18
CA PRO A 73 3.72 17.53 -4.61
C PRO A 73 3.81 17.30 -6.12
N THR A 74 3.93 18.38 -6.91
CA THR A 74 4.14 18.31 -8.37
C THR A 74 5.62 18.34 -8.76
N ASP A 75 6.51 18.62 -7.81
CA ASP A 75 7.94 18.58 -8.03
C ASP A 75 8.50 17.16 -7.79
N PRO A 76 9.07 16.49 -8.81
CA PRO A 76 9.73 15.19 -8.64
C PRO A 76 10.79 15.15 -7.54
N ALA A 77 11.50 16.27 -7.31
CA ALA A 77 12.55 16.36 -6.29
C ALA A 77 12.01 16.27 -4.86
N SER A 78 10.70 16.39 -4.65
CA SER A 78 10.05 16.25 -3.36
C SER A 78 9.90 14.78 -2.91
N TYR A 79 10.17 13.82 -3.81
CA TYR A 79 9.99 12.38 -3.58
C TYR A 79 11.31 11.63 -3.52
N ASP A 80 11.31 10.51 -2.78
CA ASP A 80 12.39 9.54 -2.72
C ASP A 80 11.83 8.14 -2.98
N PHE A 81 11.89 7.69 -4.23
CA PHE A 81 11.36 6.40 -4.67
C PHE A 81 12.39 5.26 -4.62
N ALA A 82 13.67 5.56 -4.37
CA ALA A 82 14.79 4.65 -4.64
C ALA A 82 14.64 3.24 -4.04
N PHE A 83 14.17 3.10 -2.81
CA PHE A 83 13.99 1.80 -2.18
C PHE A 83 12.69 1.11 -2.60
N THR A 84 11.62 1.88 -2.73
CA THR A 84 10.30 1.37 -3.14
C THR A 84 10.33 0.87 -4.57
N ASP A 85 11.05 1.54 -5.47
CA ASP A 85 11.28 1.11 -6.85
C ASP A 85 11.87 -0.29 -6.94
N ARG A 86 12.88 -0.56 -6.12
CA ARG A 86 13.54 -1.88 -6.13
C ARG A 86 12.58 -2.99 -5.73
N LEU A 87 11.73 -2.73 -4.73
CA LEU A 87 10.72 -3.67 -4.28
C LEU A 87 9.68 -3.92 -5.37
N LEU A 88 9.09 -2.85 -5.92
CA LEU A 88 8.03 -2.97 -6.92
C LEU A 88 8.53 -3.62 -8.20
N CYS A 89 9.74 -3.27 -8.65
CA CYS A 89 10.39 -3.94 -9.77
C CYS A 89 10.58 -5.44 -9.51
N ALA A 90 10.95 -5.84 -8.30
CA ALA A 90 11.12 -7.24 -7.95
C ALA A 90 9.78 -8.00 -7.93
N LEU A 91 8.71 -7.40 -7.41
CA LEU A 91 7.36 -7.98 -7.43
C LEU A 91 6.85 -8.16 -8.87
N VAL A 92 6.91 -7.11 -9.67
CA VAL A 92 6.44 -7.15 -11.07
C VAL A 92 7.26 -8.17 -11.87
N LYS A 93 8.58 -8.24 -11.67
CA LYS A 93 9.46 -9.26 -12.29
C LYS A 93 9.08 -10.67 -11.88
N ALA A 94 8.59 -10.87 -10.65
CA ALA A 94 8.10 -12.17 -10.19
C ALA A 94 6.68 -12.51 -10.70
N GLY A 95 6.06 -11.62 -11.49
CA GLY A 95 4.70 -11.79 -11.98
C GLY A 95 3.62 -11.50 -10.94
N VAL A 96 3.95 -10.74 -9.90
CA VAL A 96 3.07 -10.42 -8.76
C VAL A 96 2.63 -8.97 -8.86
N GLU A 97 1.33 -8.74 -8.83
CA GLU A 97 0.79 -7.38 -8.81
C GLU A 97 0.84 -6.80 -7.39
N PRO A 98 1.44 -5.61 -7.21
CA PRO A 98 1.41 -4.91 -5.93
C PRO A 98 -0.02 -4.46 -5.57
N PHE A 99 -0.37 -4.62 -4.30
CA PHE A 99 -1.52 -3.97 -3.68
C PHE A 99 -0.97 -2.83 -2.83
N PHE A 100 -0.92 -1.62 -3.39
CA PHE A 100 -0.17 -0.53 -2.80
C PHE A 100 -0.97 0.16 -1.69
N ARG A 101 -0.43 0.18 -0.47
CA ARG A 101 -1.02 0.87 0.67
C ARG A 101 -0.47 2.30 0.76
N LEU A 102 -1.34 3.28 0.50
CA LEU A 102 -1.07 4.71 0.66
C LEU A 102 -1.29 5.11 2.13
N GLY A 103 -0.27 4.99 2.94
CA GLY A 103 -0.37 5.22 4.39
C GLY A 103 0.92 4.93 5.11
N VAL A 104 0.81 4.35 6.31
CA VAL A 104 1.92 4.00 7.20
C VAL A 104 1.85 2.54 7.63
N THR A 105 2.98 1.96 8.06
CA THR A 105 3.06 0.60 8.59
C THR A 105 2.85 0.57 10.10
N ILE A 106 2.54 -0.61 10.65
CA ILE A 106 2.31 -0.80 12.07
C ILE A 106 3.59 -0.58 12.92
N GLU A 107 4.78 -0.70 12.34
CA GLU A 107 6.03 -0.38 13.04
C GLU A 107 6.17 1.09 13.40
N ASN A 108 5.27 1.94 12.95
CA ASN A 108 5.21 3.33 13.40
C ASN A 108 4.80 3.50 14.87
N HIS A 109 4.34 2.46 15.54
CA HIS A 109 4.01 2.50 16.98
C HIS A 109 5.22 2.78 17.88
N THR A 110 6.44 2.71 17.39
CA THR A 110 7.64 3.09 18.17
C THR A 110 7.71 4.59 18.42
N TYR A 111 8.23 5.00 19.57
CA TYR A 111 8.29 6.39 20.02
C TYR A 111 8.84 7.39 19.00
N ILE A 112 9.83 7.00 18.23
CA ILE A 112 10.45 7.85 17.22
C ILE A 112 9.55 8.12 16.02
N LYS A 113 8.59 7.24 15.75
CA LYS A 113 7.76 7.25 14.53
C LYS A 113 6.31 7.64 14.76
N GLN A 114 5.88 7.81 16.01
CA GLN A 114 4.50 8.11 16.38
C GLN A 114 3.93 9.36 15.68
N TYR A 115 4.76 10.37 15.41
CA TYR A 115 4.33 11.58 14.68
C TYR A 115 3.72 11.29 13.30
N ARG A 116 4.01 10.12 12.72
CA ARG A 116 3.48 9.70 11.43
C ARG A 116 2.04 9.18 11.49
N LEU A 117 1.52 8.99 12.69
CA LEU A 117 0.15 8.55 12.96
C LEU A 117 -0.84 9.71 13.02
N MET A 118 -0.34 10.94 13.11
CA MET A 118 -1.17 12.13 13.12
C MET A 118 -1.87 12.34 11.78
N PRO A 119 -3.11 12.85 11.79
CA PRO A 119 -3.76 13.29 10.55
C PRO A 119 -2.88 14.28 9.79
N PRO A 120 -2.78 14.16 8.46
CA PRO A 120 -2.17 15.22 7.66
C PRO A 120 -2.86 16.57 7.89
N ALA A 121 -2.08 17.65 7.96
CA ALA A 121 -2.64 18.99 8.17
C ALA A 121 -3.56 19.44 7.03
N ASP A 122 -3.31 18.97 5.81
CA ASP A 122 -4.11 19.22 4.61
C ASP A 122 -4.36 17.89 3.86
N PHE A 123 -5.62 17.46 3.81
CA PHE A 123 -6.02 16.22 3.15
C PHE A 123 -5.99 16.32 1.62
N HIS A 124 -6.16 17.51 1.04
CA HIS A 124 -6.01 17.69 -0.40
C HIS A 124 -4.54 17.59 -0.81
N HIS A 125 -3.66 18.18 -0.03
CA HIS A 125 -2.22 18.06 -0.25
C HIS A 125 -1.75 16.59 -0.13
N TRP A 126 -2.24 15.86 0.88
CA TRP A 126 -2.04 14.42 1.01
C TRP A 126 -2.51 13.65 -0.24
N ALA A 127 -3.69 13.96 -0.74
CA ALA A 127 -4.23 13.32 -1.94
C ALA A 127 -3.37 13.59 -3.18
N GLN A 128 -2.82 14.80 -3.33
CA GLN A 128 -1.89 15.16 -4.41
C GLN A 128 -0.55 14.41 -4.27
N ILE A 129 -0.04 14.22 -3.06
CA ILE A 129 1.15 13.38 -2.82
C ILE A 129 0.87 11.94 -3.27
N CYS A 130 -0.27 11.37 -2.90
CA CYS A 130 -0.67 10.04 -3.34
C CYS A 130 -0.82 9.95 -4.87
N GLU A 131 -1.35 10.99 -5.51
CA GLU A 131 -1.40 11.10 -6.98
C GLU A 131 0.00 11.01 -7.59
N GLY A 132 0.99 11.76 -7.06
CA GLY A 132 2.37 11.70 -7.53
C GLY A 132 2.96 10.29 -7.45
N VAL A 133 2.69 9.54 -6.37
CA VAL A 133 3.11 8.15 -6.23
C VAL A 133 2.49 7.25 -7.31
N ILE A 134 1.19 7.41 -7.58
CA ILE A 134 0.49 6.65 -8.62
C ILE A 134 1.06 6.97 -10.01
N ARG A 135 1.28 8.25 -10.32
CA ARG A 135 1.85 8.69 -11.60
C ARG A 135 3.27 8.13 -11.81
N HIS A 136 4.07 8.07 -10.74
CA HIS A 136 5.41 7.50 -10.82
C HIS A 136 5.36 6.03 -11.25
N TYR A 137 4.51 5.21 -10.63
CA TYR A 137 4.48 3.78 -10.95
C TYR A 137 3.65 3.41 -12.18
N ASN A 138 2.67 4.23 -12.57
CA ASN A 138 1.76 3.89 -13.66
C ASN A 138 1.91 4.75 -14.91
N GLU A 139 2.41 5.97 -14.81
CA GLU A 139 2.48 6.93 -15.93
C GLU A 139 3.91 7.35 -16.29
N GLY A 140 4.92 6.83 -15.60
CA GLY A 140 6.33 7.15 -15.86
C GLY A 140 6.79 8.52 -15.36
N TRP A 141 5.98 9.22 -14.56
CA TRP A 141 6.35 10.51 -13.99
C TRP A 141 7.55 10.38 -13.04
N ALA A 142 8.41 11.41 -12.98
CA ALA A 142 9.62 11.47 -12.14
C ALA A 142 10.61 10.31 -12.43
N ASP A 143 10.88 10.05 -13.72
CA ASP A 143 11.68 8.92 -14.18
C ASP A 143 11.16 7.55 -13.72
N GLY A 144 9.84 7.45 -13.57
CA GLY A 144 9.13 6.29 -13.03
C GLY A 144 8.83 5.20 -14.05
N TYR A 145 7.73 4.49 -13.82
CA TYR A 145 7.41 3.22 -14.48
C TYR A 145 6.01 3.23 -15.11
N HIS A 146 5.72 2.22 -15.92
CA HIS A 146 4.40 1.89 -16.47
C HIS A 146 3.99 0.49 -16.00
N MET A 147 3.90 0.29 -14.68
CA MET A 147 3.64 -1.02 -14.08
C MET A 147 2.17 -1.44 -14.17
N GLY A 148 1.24 -0.48 -14.32
CA GLY A 148 -0.18 -0.77 -14.43
C GLY A 148 -0.78 -1.31 -13.13
N ILE A 149 -0.30 -0.86 -11.99
CA ILE A 149 -0.82 -1.24 -10.67
C ILE A 149 -2.27 -0.79 -10.55
N ARG A 150 -3.19 -1.74 -10.31
CA ARG A 150 -4.63 -1.48 -10.30
C ARG A 150 -5.19 -1.18 -8.93
N TYR A 151 -4.58 -1.71 -7.86
CA TYR A 151 -5.13 -1.72 -6.51
C TYR A 151 -4.35 -0.79 -5.59
N TRP A 152 -5.05 0.21 -5.06
CA TRP A 152 -4.49 1.25 -4.18
C TRP A 152 -5.37 1.37 -2.94
N GLU A 153 -4.77 1.19 -1.79
CA GLU A 153 -5.45 1.18 -0.50
C GLU A 153 -5.12 2.45 0.28
N ILE A 154 -6.14 3.15 0.78
CA ILE A 154 -5.97 4.36 1.58
C ILE A 154 -5.86 3.99 3.05
N TRP A 155 -4.68 4.22 3.63
CA TRP A 155 -4.33 3.97 5.02
C TRP A 155 -4.25 2.48 5.40
N ASN A 156 -4.16 2.20 6.74
CA ASN A 156 -4.19 0.88 7.35
C ASN A 156 -4.74 0.98 8.77
N GLU A 157 -5.69 0.14 9.12
CA GLU A 157 -6.21 -0.08 10.49
C GLU A 157 -6.37 1.20 11.32
N PRO A 158 -7.08 2.23 10.87
CA PRO A 158 -7.27 3.45 11.67
C PRO A 158 -8.06 3.18 12.95
N ASP A 159 -8.77 2.06 12.99
CA ASP A 159 -9.56 1.52 14.10
C ASP A 159 -8.78 0.58 15.03
N ASN A 160 -7.45 0.54 14.93
CA ASN A 160 -6.56 -0.35 15.68
C ASN A 160 -6.77 -0.29 17.21
N SER A 161 -7.07 0.89 17.77
CA SER A 161 -7.54 1.06 19.15
C SER A 161 -8.46 2.28 19.27
N PRO A 162 -9.49 2.25 20.11
CA PRO A 162 -10.31 3.42 20.38
C PRO A 162 -9.56 4.50 21.19
N ASP A 163 -8.52 4.12 21.92
CA ASP A 163 -7.74 5.04 22.75
C ASP A 163 -6.53 5.56 21.96
N ILE A 164 -6.49 6.86 21.73
CA ILE A 164 -5.45 7.49 20.90
C ILE A 164 -4.02 7.09 21.32
N PRO A 165 -3.61 7.12 22.60
CA PRO A 165 -2.25 6.75 22.96
C PRO A 165 -1.88 5.29 22.65
N GLU A 166 -2.88 4.42 22.54
CA GLU A 166 -2.72 2.99 22.27
C GLU A 166 -2.91 2.65 20.79
N ASN A 167 -3.53 3.56 20.01
CA ASN A 167 -3.70 3.35 18.57
C ASN A 167 -2.36 3.49 17.86
N MET A 168 -1.93 2.41 17.23
CA MET A 168 -0.64 2.32 16.53
C MET A 168 -0.71 2.79 15.08
N MET A 169 -1.91 3.20 14.60
CA MET A 169 -2.14 3.48 13.19
C MET A 169 -2.76 4.84 12.90
N TRP A 170 -3.54 5.41 13.83
CA TRP A 170 -4.23 6.68 13.62
C TRP A 170 -4.43 7.46 14.92
N TRP A 171 -3.94 8.71 14.96
CA TRP A 171 -4.05 9.62 16.12
C TRP A 171 -4.99 10.79 15.87
N GLY A 172 -5.94 10.64 14.98
CA GLY A 172 -7.04 11.56 14.73
C GLY A 172 -8.38 11.00 15.21
N THR A 173 -9.44 11.74 14.98
CA THR A 173 -10.80 11.26 15.18
C THR A 173 -11.26 10.35 14.04
N GLU A 174 -12.34 9.62 14.25
CA GLU A 174 -13.00 8.82 13.22
C GLU A 174 -13.46 9.69 12.04
N GLU A 175 -14.03 10.89 12.33
CA GLU A 175 -14.48 11.83 11.33
C GLU A 175 -13.32 12.38 10.49
N GLU A 176 -12.17 12.63 11.11
CA GLU A 176 -10.97 13.05 10.37
C GLU A 176 -10.50 11.95 9.43
N TYR A 177 -10.54 10.69 9.86
CA TYR A 177 -10.21 9.57 8.98
C TYR A 177 -11.20 9.47 7.81
N PHE A 178 -12.50 9.50 8.07
CA PHE A 178 -13.50 9.47 6.99
C PHE A 178 -13.32 10.62 6.00
N ARG A 179 -12.97 11.80 6.50
CA ARG A 179 -12.69 12.95 5.65
C ARG A 179 -11.41 12.75 4.82
N LEU A 180 -10.33 12.25 5.43
CA LEU A 180 -9.11 11.89 4.69
C LEU A 180 -9.42 10.91 3.57
N TYR A 181 -10.18 9.86 3.88
CA TYR A 181 -10.56 8.83 2.91
C TYR A 181 -11.40 9.44 1.78
N ASP A 182 -12.44 10.17 2.10
CA ASP A 182 -13.36 10.77 1.11
C ASP A 182 -12.62 11.72 0.15
N VAL A 183 -11.81 12.63 0.70
CA VAL A 183 -11.01 13.58 -0.09
C VAL A 183 -10.03 12.84 -1.00
N THR A 184 -9.28 11.89 -0.44
CA THR A 184 -8.27 11.13 -1.20
C THR A 184 -8.92 10.27 -2.27
N ALA A 185 -9.97 9.52 -1.95
CA ALA A 185 -10.64 8.64 -2.89
C ALA A 185 -11.27 9.43 -4.05
N LYS A 186 -11.94 10.55 -3.77
CA LYS A 186 -12.52 11.42 -4.81
C LYS A 186 -11.46 12.00 -5.71
N HIS A 187 -10.36 12.51 -5.15
CA HIS A 187 -9.25 13.05 -5.92
C HIS A 187 -8.64 12.00 -6.84
N LEU A 188 -8.26 10.85 -6.28
CA LEU A 188 -7.63 9.76 -7.04
C LEU A 188 -8.56 9.17 -8.11
N LYS A 189 -9.86 9.04 -7.82
CA LYS A 189 -10.86 8.57 -8.81
C LYS A 189 -11.12 9.58 -9.91
N ALA A 190 -10.94 10.88 -9.66
CA ALA A 190 -11.01 11.91 -10.69
C ALA A 190 -9.79 11.86 -11.63
N CYS A 191 -8.59 11.63 -11.08
CA CYS A 191 -7.35 11.51 -11.87
C CYS A 191 -7.25 10.15 -12.59
N PHE A 192 -7.69 9.06 -11.96
CA PHE A 192 -7.51 7.67 -12.41
C PHE A 192 -8.83 6.88 -12.31
N PRO A 193 -9.79 7.11 -13.22
CA PRO A 193 -11.13 6.50 -13.12
C PRO A 193 -11.15 4.97 -13.09
N GLU A 194 -10.18 4.30 -13.74
CA GLU A 194 -10.08 2.84 -13.84
C GLU A 194 -9.48 2.18 -12.60
N LEU A 195 -8.70 2.90 -11.80
CA LEU A 195 -8.02 2.28 -10.67
C LEU A 195 -9.00 1.85 -9.58
N LYS A 196 -8.65 0.79 -8.89
CA LYS A 196 -9.38 0.29 -7.73
C LYS A 196 -8.84 0.98 -6.48
N ILE A 197 -9.51 2.05 -6.09
CA ILE A 197 -9.20 2.78 -4.87
C ILE A 197 -10.08 2.23 -3.77
N GLY A 198 -9.48 1.81 -2.68
CA GLY A 198 -10.18 1.19 -1.57
C GLY A 198 -9.43 1.41 -0.26
N GLY A 199 -9.72 0.64 0.71
CA GLY A 199 -9.21 0.66 2.06
C GLY A 199 -10.40 0.60 2.97
N PHE A 200 -10.25 0.63 4.20
CA PHE A 200 -9.02 0.38 4.95
C PHE A 200 -9.00 -1.09 5.37
N ALA A 201 -7.83 -1.63 5.67
CA ALA A 201 -7.82 -2.89 6.39
C ALA A 201 -8.31 -2.59 7.81
N SER A 202 -9.45 -3.13 8.20
CA SER A 202 -9.97 -3.03 9.56
C SER A 202 -9.26 -4.04 10.46
N CYS A 203 -9.01 -3.66 11.71
CA CYS A 203 -8.42 -4.52 12.73
C CYS A 203 -9.47 -5.48 13.31
#